data_63e002949d61f44dcd6233523e469c12
#
_entry.id   63e002949d61f44dcd6233523e469c12
#
_cell.length_a   1.000
_cell.length_b   1.000
_cell.length_c   1.000
_cell.angle_alpha   90.00
_cell.angle_beta   90.00
_cell.angle_gamma   90.00
#
_symmetry.space_group_name_H-M   'P 1'
#
loop_
_entity.id
_entity.type
_entity.pdbx_description
1 polymer ?
#
loop_
_entity_poly.entity_id
_entity_poly.type
_entity_poly.pdbx_seq_one_letter_code
_entity_poly.pdbx_strand_id
1 'polypeptide(L)'
;PKLIGDPRQPAPLAINATFEVLGHAFRLDGPVLYATTDPVRGERLREVLVFPPATVTPARDAAMSVNGKPAPVVLRVRAGRDGVKGSVTLPVPAGWRVDPAAVPVELAKAGDETTARFAVTPPSGAAAASLRPAIDVDGKAWSFREHVIDYPHIPVQVVLQPAQVRVVPLQ
;
A
#
# COMPACT_ATOMS: atom_id res chain seq x y z
N PRO A 1 8.66 -19.13 -8.93
CA PRO A 1 8.20 -18.95 -7.58
C PRO A 1 7.21 -20.07 -7.23
N LYS A 2 7.39 -20.70 -6.06
CA LYS A 2 6.60 -21.88 -5.62
C LYS A 2 5.11 -21.60 -5.33
N LEU A 3 4.66 -20.34 -5.45
CA LEU A 3 3.30 -19.88 -5.12
C LEU A 3 2.45 -19.54 -6.36
N ILE A 4 2.93 -19.79 -7.57
CA ILE A 4 2.12 -19.61 -8.78
C ILE A 4 1.03 -20.67 -8.81
N GLY A 5 -0.24 -20.25 -8.82
CA GLY A 5 -1.40 -21.13 -8.80
C GLY A 5 -1.96 -21.42 -7.41
N ASP A 6 -1.32 -20.92 -6.35
CA ASP A 6 -1.88 -21.03 -5.00
C ASP A 6 -2.93 -19.92 -4.80
N PRO A 7 -4.18 -20.25 -4.46
CA PRO A 7 -5.28 -19.28 -4.34
C PRO A 7 -5.11 -18.34 -3.13
N ARG A 8 -4.20 -18.65 -2.21
CA ARG A 8 -3.89 -17.84 -1.04
C ARG A 8 -2.40 -17.72 -0.82
N GLN A 9 -1.94 -16.53 -0.49
CA GLN A 9 -0.60 -16.34 0.03
C GLN A 9 -0.49 -16.95 1.43
N PRO A 10 0.69 -17.46 1.84
CA PRO A 10 0.90 -17.92 3.21
C PRO A 10 0.55 -16.80 4.20
N ALA A 11 -0.18 -17.14 5.25
CA ALA A 11 -0.50 -16.19 6.31
C ALA A 11 0.81 -15.61 6.91
N PRO A 12 0.90 -14.28 7.12
CA PRO A 12 2.11 -13.66 7.68
C PRO A 12 2.37 -14.08 9.12
N LEU A 13 1.33 -14.56 9.83
CA LEU A 13 1.42 -15.13 11.15
C LEU A 13 0.69 -16.48 11.17
N ALA A 14 1.40 -17.52 11.62
CA ALA A 14 0.83 -18.85 11.79
C ALA A 14 1.15 -19.38 13.20
N ILE A 15 0.24 -20.17 13.73
CA ILE A 15 0.43 -20.91 14.98
C ILE A 15 0.75 -22.35 14.62
N ASN A 16 1.82 -22.86 15.24
CA ASN A 16 2.16 -24.28 15.25
C ASN A 16 2.05 -24.77 16.70
N ALA A 17 1.09 -25.61 17.00
CA ALA A 17 0.91 -26.20 18.32
C ALA A 17 1.20 -27.70 18.26
N THR A 18 2.06 -28.17 19.16
CA THR A 18 2.27 -29.60 19.34
C THR A 18 1.81 -29.97 20.75
N PHE A 19 0.96 -30.97 20.86
CA PHE A 19 0.46 -31.49 22.14
C PHE A 19 0.48 -33.02 22.14
N GLU A 20 0.61 -33.59 23.32
CA GLU A 20 0.64 -35.02 23.52
C GLU A 20 -0.62 -35.47 24.24
N VAL A 21 -1.28 -36.49 23.70
CA VAL A 21 -2.44 -37.13 24.33
C VAL A 21 -2.20 -38.64 24.36
N LEU A 22 -2.21 -39.22 25.55
CA LEU A 22 -2.01 -40.66 25.76
C LEU A 22 -0.72 -41.21 25.11
N GLY A 23 0.37 -40.45 25.13
CA GLY A 23 1.65 -40.83 24.54
C GLY A 23 1.75 -40.63 23.01
N HIS A 24 0.75 -40.06 22.38
CA HIS A 24 0.75 -39.73 20.96
C HIS A 24 0.89 -38.21 20.73
N ALA A 25 1.86 -37.82 19.93
CA ALA A 25 2.07 -36.43 19.57
C ALA A 25 1.13 -36.01 18.44
N PHE A 26 0.44 -34.88 18.61
CA PHE A 26 -0.41 -34.25 17.63
C PHE A 26 0.14 -32.88 17.30
N ARG A 27 0.12 -32.51 16.01
CA ARG A 27 0.51 -31.20 15.54
C ARG A 27 -0.68 -30.52 14.88
N LEU A 28 -0.94 -29.28 15.29
CA LEU A 28 -1.94 -28.40 14.71
C LEU A 28 -1.24 -27.18 14.14
N ASP A 29 -1.45 -26.94 12.87
CA ASP A 29 -0.91 -25.76 12.17
C ASP A 29 -2.09 -24.94 11.64
N GLY A 30 -2.05 -23.61 11.80
CA GLY A 30 -3.09 -22.73 11.30
C GLY A 30 -2.68 -21.26 11.26
N PRO A 31 -3.37 -20.46 10.45
CA PRO A 31 -3.17 -19.02 10.42
C PRO A 31 -3.69 -18.38 11.72
N VAL A 32 -3.07 -17.26 12.14
CA VAL A 32 -3.64 -16.41 13.18
C VAL A 32 -4.77 -15.61 12.56
N LEU A 33 -5.97 -15.75 13.11
CA LEU A 33 -7.17 -15.08 12.65
C LEU A 33 -7.64 -14.07 13.69
N TYR A 34 -8.17 -12.96 13.21
CA TYR A 34 -8.89 -11.96 13.99
C TYR A 34 -10.39 -12.14 13.77
N ALA A 35 -11.13 -12.32 14.85
CA ALA A 35 -12.58 -12.47 14.82
C ALA A 35 -13.27 -11.14 15.11
N THR A 36 -14.25 -10.77 14.27
CA THR A 36 -15.17 -9.65 14.50
C THR A 36 -16.60 -10.14 14.38
N THR A 37 -17.49 -9.64 15.23
CA THR A 37 -18.92 -9.93 15.12
C THR A 37 -19.61 -8.79 14.37
N ASP A 38 -20.14 -9.09 13.20
CA ASP A 38 -21.01 -8.18 12.43
C ASP A 38 -22.48 -8.44 12.88
N PRO A 39 -23.25 -7.41 13.25
CA PRO A 39 -24.62 -7.59 13.71
C PRO A 39 -25.56 -8.24 12.69
N VAL A 40 -25.24 -8.12 11.41
CA VAL A 40 -26.07 -8.63 10.29
C VAL A 40 -25.52 -9.93 9.71
N ARG A 41 -24.19 -10.05 9.66
CA ARG A 41 -23.48 -11.15 8.97
C ARG A 41 -22.87 -12.18 9.92
N GLY A 42 -22.98 -11.99 11.25
CA GLY A 42 -22.41 -12.87 12.25
C GLY A 42 -20.91 -12.74 12.41
N GLU A 43 -20.26 -13.82 12.86
CA GLU A 43 -18.82 -13.84 13.06
C GLU A 43 -18.06 -13.79 11.72
N ARG A 44 -17.12 -12.86 11.63
CA ARG A 44 -16.22 -12.72 10.47
C ARG A 44 -14.78 -12.92 10.91
N LEU A 45 -14.15 -13.94 10.36
CA LEU A 45 -12.72 -14.21 10.55
C LEU A 45 -11.90 -13.49 9.48
N ARG A 46 -10.82 -12.82 9.91
CA ARG A 46 -9.87 -12.15 9.03
C ARG A 46 -8.45 -12.56 9.40
N GLU A 47 -7.60 -12.74 8.41
CA GLU A 47 -6.19 -12.95 8.64
C GLU A 47 -5.55 -11.67 9.22
N VAL A 48 -4.61 -11.86 10.16
CA VAL A 48 -3.80 -10.76 10.68
C VAL A 48 -2.85 -10.32 9.58
N LEU A 49 -2.86 -9.04 9.26
CA LEU A 49 -2.00 -8.45 8.25
C LEU A 49 -0.90 -7.61 8.90
N VAL A 50 0.32 -7.74 8.39
CA VAL A 50 1.41 -6.83 8.74
C VAL A 50 1.36 -5.64 7.79
N PHE A 51 1.00 -4.48 8.33
CA PHE A 51 0.81 -3.25 7.55
C PHE A 51 1.99 -2.28 7.74
N PRO A 52 2.40 -1.54 6.70
CA PRO A 52 3.34 -0.44 6.87
C PRO A 52 2.69 0.69 7.70
N PRO A 53 3.49 1.55 8.36
CA PRO A 53 2.97 2.69 9.12
C PRO A 53 2.05 3.60 8.30
N ALA A 54 2.31 3.71 6.99
CA ALA A 54 1.44 4.38 6.04
C ALA A 54 1.58 3.80 4.64
N THR A 55 0.54 3.96 3.82
CA THR A 55 0.51 3.61 2.40
C THR A 55 0.36 4.86 1.55
N VAL A 56 0.88 4.81 0.32
CA VAL A 56 0.80 5.89 -0.66
C VAL A 56 0.22 5.34 -1.95
N THR A 57 -1.04 5.67 -2.21
CA THR A 57 -1.76 5.16 -3.37
C THR A 57 -1.98 6.27 -4.39
N PRO A 58 -1.43 6.17 -5.60
CA PRO A 58 -1.76 7.11 -6.67
C PRO A 58 -3.26 7.07 -6.99
N ALA A 59 -3.88 8.25 -7.11
CA ALA A 59 -5.29 8.36 -7.49
C ALA A 59 -5.55 7.87 -8.92
N ARG A 60 -4.51 7.90 -9.76
CA ARG A 60 -4.48 7.36 -11.13
C ARG A 60 -3.14 6.70 -11.38
N ASP A 61 -3.13 5.60 -12.10
CA ASP A 61 -1.90 4.88 -12.44
C ASP A 61 -1.04 5.60 -13.49
N ALA A 62 -1.63 6.60 -14.19
CA ALA A 62 -0.93 7.43 -15.17
C ALA A 62 -1.31 8.90 -15.06
N ALA A 63 -0.36 9.78 -15.36
CA ALA A 63 -0.53 11.22 -15.54
C ALA A 63 0.10 11.67 -16.86
N MET A 64 -0.47 12.66 -17.49
CA MET A 64 0.00 13.15 -18.79
C MET A 64 0.52 14.59 -18.66
N SER A 65 1.69 14.83 -19.24
CA SER A 65 2.25 16.14 -19.46
C SER A 65 2.02 16.51 -20.92
N VAL A 66 1.15 17.47 -21.20
CA VAL A 66 0.79 17.88 -22.56
C VAL A 66 1.50 19.18 -22.88
N ASN A 67 2.21 19.24 -24.02
CA ASN A 67 2.93 20.44 -24.50
C ASN A 67 3.85 21.05 -23.44
N GLY A 68 4.57 20.19 -22.70
CA GLY A 68 5.50 20.63 -21.64
C GLY A 68 4.83 21.17 -20.37
N LYS A 69 3.50 21.14 -20.27
CA LYS A 69 2.79 21.54 -19.03
C LYS A 69 3.00 20.49 -17.93
N PRO A 70 3.07 20.93 -16.67
CA PRO A 70 3.21 19.99 -15.55
C PRO A 70 2.09 18.95 -15.51
N ALA A 71 2.44 17.68 -15.35
CA ALA A 71 1.49 16.59 -15.12
C ALA A 71 1.05 16.58 -13.66
N PRO A 72 -0.25 16.68 -13.34
CA PRO A 72 -0.72 16.61 -11.97
C PRO A 72 -0.67 15.14 -11.49
N VAL A 73 0.04 14.90 -10.39
CA VAL A 73 0.08 13.61 -9.68
C VAL A 73 -0.54 13.79 -8.30
N VAL A 74 -1.60 13.05 -8.05
CA VAL A 74 -2.33 13.07 -6.79
C VAL A 74 -2.14 11.75 -6.11
N LEU A 75 -1.66 11.78 -4.87
CA LEU A 75 -1.38 10.62 -4.03
C LEU A 75 -2.29 10.65 -2.81
N ARG A 76 -3.03 9.59 -2.56
CA ARG A 76 -3.75 9.36 -1.32
C ARG A 76 -2.80 8.68 -0.34
N VAL A 77 -2.69 9.24 0.84
CA VAL A 77 -1.90 8.71 1.95
C VAL A 77 -2.86 8.22 3.01
N ARG A 78 -2.69 6.99 3.47
CA ARG A 78 -3.50 6.40 4.54
C ARG A 78 -2.61 5.90 5.66
N ALA A 79 -3.00 6.21 6.90
CA ALA A 79 -2.32 5.74 8.09
C ALA A 79 -2.61 4.25 8.35
N GLY A 80 -1.56 3.47 8.56
CA GLY A 80 -1.65 2.07 9.01
C GLY A 80 -1.64 1.92 10.53
N ARG A 81 -1.28 2.98 11.27
CA ARG A 81 -1.26 3.05 12.73
C ARG A 81 -1.63 4.46 13.21
N ASP A 82 -1.82 4.61 14.51
CA ASP A 82 -2.03 5.91 15.13
C ASP A 82 -0.75 6.77 15.11
N GLY A 83 -0.92 8.10 15.06
CA GLY A 83 0.14 9.06 15.21
C GLY A 83 1.19 9.05 14.11
N VAL A 84 0.78 8.89 12.85
CA VAL A 84 1.68 8.95 11.69
C VAL A 84 2.05 10.40 11.39
N LYS A 85 3.35 10.71 11.48
CA LYS A 85 3.94 11.96 11.01
C LYS A 85 5.03 11.62 10.02
N GLY A 86 5.05 12.33 8.87
CA GLY A 86 6.00 12.00 7.84
C GLY A 86 5.99 13.00 6.69
N SER A 87 6.73 12.66 5.65
CA SER A 87 6.85 13.47 4.44
C SER A 87 6.69 12.60 3.20
N VAL A 88 5.77 12.98 2.33
CA VAL A 88 5.59 12.30 1.05
C VAL A 88 6.51 12.91 0.01
N THR A 89 7.21 12.06 -0.72
CA THR A 89 8.10 12.44 -1.82
C THR A 89 7.75 11.69 -3.09
N LEU A 90 8.08 12.29 -4.23
CA LEU A 90 7.93 11.69 -5.53
C LEU A 90 9.25 11.80 -6.30
N PRO A 91 10.19 10.85 -6.11
CA PRO A 91 11.46 10.86 -6.83
C PRO A 91 11.24 10.82 -8.34
N VAL A 92 11.95 11.70 -9.06
CA VAL A 92 11.88 11.81 -10.52
C VAL A 92 13.26 11.56 -11.14
N PRO A 93 13.34 11.13 -12.40
CA PRO A 93 14.60 10.95 -13.12
C PRO A 93 15.37 12.27 -13.30
N ALA A 94 16.65 12.17 -13.61
CA ALA A 94 17.49 13.34 -13.90
C ALA A 94 16.89 14.20 -15.01
N GLY A 95 16.92 15.53 -14.83
CA GLY A 95 16.35 16.51 -15.76
C GLY A 95 14.84 16.75 -15.60
N TRP A 96 14.11 15.89 -14.90
CA TRP A 96 12.72 16.10 -14.55
C TRP A 96 12.60 17.04 -13.35
N ARG A 97 11.48 17.73 -13.24
CA ARG A 97 11.17 18.59 -12.09
C ARG A 97 9.90 18.11 -11.41
N VAL A 98 9.88 18.23 -10.09
CA VAL A 98 8.70 17.95 -9.26
C VAL A 98 8.49 19.10 -8.29
N ASP A 99 7.26 19.54 -8.17
CA ASP A 99 6.86 20.62 -7.28
C ASP A 99 5.54 20.24 -6.56
N PRO A 100 5.50 20.33 -5.21
CA PRO A 100 6.64 20.58 -4.31
C PRO A 100 7.60 19.38 -4.26
N ALA A 101 8.80 19.58 -3.74
CA ALA A 101 9.78 18.49 -3.57
C ALA A 101 9.31 17.44 -2.55
N ALA A 102 8.56 17.88 -1.53
CA ALA A 102 7.99 17.02 -0.51
C ALA A 102 6.71 17.65 0.08
N VAL A 103 5.79 16.81 0.55
CA VAL A 103 4.54 17.22 1.20
C VAL A 103 4.52 16.64 2.61
N PRO A 104 4.54 17.48 3.67
CA PRO A 104 4.40 16.98 5.03
C PRO A 104 2.98 16.45 5.26
N VAL A 105 2.87 15.38 6.04
CA VAL A 105 1.60 14.76 6.40
C VAL A 105 1.58 14.42 7.88
N GLU A 106 0.40 14.60 8.49
CA GLU A 106 0.14 14.22 9.87
C GLU A 106 -1.26 13.59 9.94
N LEU A 107 -1.32 12.35 10.43
CA LEU A 107 -2.52 11.55 10.53
C LEU A 107 -2.65 11.02 11.96
N ALA A 108 -3.76 11.34 12.63
CA ALA A 108 -3.92 11.09 14.06
C ALA A 108 -4.22 9.64 14.38
N LYS A 109 -5.05 8.98 13.57
CA LYS A 109 -5.55 7.62 13.82
C LYS A 109 -5.26 6.69 12.66
N ALA A 110 -5.15 5.41 12.96
CA ALA A 110 -5.14 4.36 11.96
C ALA A 110 -6.39 4.46 11.07
N GLY A 111 -6.18 4.40 9.76
CA GLY A 111 -7.23 4.55 8.77
C GLY A 111 -7.49 5.99 8.31
N ASP A 112 -6.97 7.01 9.00
CA ASP A 112 -7.07 8.40 8.53
C ASP A 112 -6.39 8.54 7.17
N GLU A 113 -6.97 9.41 6.32
CA GLU A 113 -6.47 9.63 4.97
C GLU A 113 -6.24 11.12 4.70
N THR A 114 -5.23 11.40 3.90
CA THR A 114 -4.97 12.73 3.36
C THR A 114 -4.48 12.64 1.91
N THR A 115 -4.32 13.79 1.26
CA THR A 115 -3.92 13.85 -0.14
C THR A 115 -2.67 14.72 -0.30
N ALA A 116 -1.62 14.14 -0.91
CA ALA A 116 -0.44 14.88 -1.37
C ALA A 116 -0.55 15.14 -2.88
N ARG A 117 -0.25 16.36 -3.31
CA ARG A 117 -0.35 16.79 -4.72
C ARG A 117 1.01 17.23 -5.21
N PHE A 118 1.38 16.76 -6.40
CA PHE A 118 2.63 17.08 -7.07
C PHE A 118 2.36 17.50 -8.51
N ALA A 119 3.17 18.42 -9.01
CA ALA A 119 3.25 18.79 -10.39
C ALA A 119 4.59 18.28 -10.97
N VAL A 120 4.54 17.38 -11.92
CA VAL A 120 5.73 16.77 -12.53
C VAL A 120 5.95 17.32 -13.92
N THR A 121 7.10 17.92 -14.17
CA THR A 121 7.47 18.50 -15.47
C THR A 121 8.60 17.68 -16.08
N PRO A 122 8.35 16.92 -17.14
CA PRO A 122 9.41 16.25 -17.91
C PRO A 122 10.20 17.27 -18.75
N PRO A 123 11.48 17.02 -19.04
CA PRO A 123 12.22 17.81 -20.02
C PRO A 123 11.71 17.57 -21.45
N SER A 124 12.02 18.46 -22.36
CA SER A 124 11.66 18.29 -23.79
C SER A 124 12.26 17.01 -24.35
N GLY A 125 11.45 16.25 -25.10
CA GLY A 125 11.87 14.98 -25.70
C GLY A 125 12.00 13.82 -24.72
N ALA A 126 11.60 13.98 -23.46
CA ALA A 126 11.66 12.88 -22.51
C ALA A 126 10.75 11.72 -22.89
N ALA A 127 11.20 10.51 -22.66
CA ALA A 127 10.37 9.32 -22.72
C ALA A 127 9.47 9.21 -21.47
N ALA A 128 8.42 8.40 -21.55
CA ALA A 128 7.57 8.11 -20.39
C ALA A 128 8.39 7.46 -19.25
N ALA A 129 8.14 7.88 -18.02
CA ALA A 129 8.81 7.37 -16.85
C ALA A 129 7.82 6.83 -15.82
N SER A 130 8.23 5.75 -15.13
CA SER A 130 7.51 5.20 -13.98
C SER A 130 8.14 5.73 -12.70
N LEU A 131 7.36 6.48 -11.94
CA LEU A 131 7.77 7.11 -10.69
C LEU A 131 7.28 6.28 -9.51
N ARG A 132 8.07 6.22 -8.44
CA ARG A 132 7.74 5.49 -7.22
C ARG A 132 7.56 6.48 -6.07
N PRO A 133 6.32 6.90 -5.78
CA PRO A 133 6.06 7.74 -4.62
C PRO A 133 6.39 6.99 -3.34
N ALA A 134 6.87 7.72 -2.34
CA ALA A 134 7.17 7.16 -1.03
C ALA A 134 6.75 8.14 0.07
N ILE A 135 6.46 7.60 1.25
CA ILE A 135 6.32 8.35 2.48
C ILE A 135 7.46 7.97 3.42
N ASP A 136 8.16 8.95 3.94
CA ASP A 136 9.10 8.76 5.04
C ASP A 136 8.35 8.88 6.36
N VAL A 137 8.45 7.83 7.18
CA VAL A 137 7.92 7.79 8.55
C VAL A 137 9.02 7.24 9.44
N ASP A 138 9.37 7.99 10.47
CA ASP A 138 10.43 7.64 11.43
C ASP A 138 11.79 7.37 10.76
N GLY A 139 12.12 8.12 9.68
CA GLY A 139 13.38 7.99 8.95
C GLY A 139 13.44 6.76 8.02
N LYS A 140 12.31 6.10 7.79
CA LYS A 140 12.21 4.98 6.87
C LYS A 140 11.21 5.26 5.75
N ALA A 141 11.64 5.09 4.51
CA ALA A 141 10.80 5.27 3.33
C ALA A 141 9.93 4.04 3.06
N TRP A 142 8.63 4.28 2.87
CA TRP A 142 7.63 3.27 2.53
C TRP A 142 6.98 3.63 1.20
N SER A 143 7.01 2.69 0.26
CA SER A 143 6.48 2.88 -1.10
C SER A 143 5.52 1.74 -1.45
N PHE A 144 4.42 1.66 -0.71
CA PHE A 144 3.38 0.67 -0.92
C PHE A 144 2.04 1.34 -1.16
N ARG A 145 1.27 0.80 -2.10
CA ARG A 145 -0.15 1.04 -2.26
C ARG A 145 -0.93 -0.15 -1.73
N GLU A 146 -2.10 0.11 -1.18
CA GLU A 146 -3.03 -0.93 -0.79
C GLU A 146 -4.12 -1.10 -1.83
N HIS A 147 -4.50 -2.34 -2.04
CA HIS A 147 -5.68 -2.72 -2.80
C HIS A 147 -6.55 -3.60 -1.91
N VAL A 148 -7.72 -3.09 -1.54
CA VAL A 148 -8.68 -3.82 -0.72
C VAL A 148 -9.67 -4.52 -1.64
N ILE A 149 -9.78 -5.84 -1.50
CA ILE A 149 -10.74 -6.69 -2.19
C ILE A 149 -11.79 -7.09 -1.15
N ASP A 150 -12.98 -6.50 -1.24
CA ASP A 150 -14.08 -6.76 -0.33
C ASP A 150 -15.32 -7.17 -1.12
N TYR A 151 -15.50 -8.47 -1.31
CA TYR A 151 -16.70 -9.04 -1.91
C TYR A 151 -17.51 -9.78 -0.85
N PRO A 152 -18.86 -9.78 -0.95
CA PRO A 152 -19.74 -10.41 0.06
C PRO A 152 -19.49 -11.90 0.31
N HIS A 153 -18.94 -12.60 -0.67
CA HIS A 153 -18.79 -14.06 -0.68
C HIS A 153 -17.36 -14.55 -0.40
N ILE A 154 -16.41 -13.64 -0.22
CA ILE A 154 -15.04 -13.99 0.14
C ILE A 154 -14.58 -13.16 1.36
N PRO A 155 -13.61 -13.65 2.16
CA PRO A 155 -12.97 -12.85 3.18
C PRO A 155 -12.32 -11.61 2.56
N VAL A 156 -12.37 -10.48 3.29
CA VAL A 156 -11.67 -9.26 2.86
C VAL A 156 -10.19 -9.54 2.73
N GLN A 157 -9.65 -9.26 1.56
CA GLN A 157 -8.23 -9.37 1.27
C GLN A 157 -7.63 -7.99 1.09
N VAL A 158 -6.42 -7.80 1.62
CA VAL A 158 -5.65 -6.57 1.41
C VAL A 158 -4.33 -6.95 0.75
N VAL A 159 -4.12 -6.42 -0.44
CA VAL A 159 -2.89 -6.67 -1.20
C VAL A 159 -2.04 -5.42 -1.16
N LEU A 160 -0.82 -5.54 -0.62
CA LEU A 160 0.19 -4.49 -0.66
C LEU A 160 1.03 -4.67 -1.93
N GLN A 161 1.07 -3.64 -2.76
CA GLN A 161 1.85 -3.61 -3.98
C GLN A 161 2.80 -2.40 -3.96
N PRO A 162 3.93 -2.44 -4.67
CA PRO A 162 4.76 -1.25 -4.86
C PRO A 162 3.93 -0.09 -5.41
N ALA A 163 4.02 1.09 -4.79
CA ALA A 163 3.37 2.28 -5.29
C ALA A 163 4.07 2.74 -6.58
N GLN A 164 3.31 2.99 -7.63
CA GLN A 164 3.86 3.39 -8.92
C GLN A 164 2.85 4.27 -9.67
N VAL A 165 3.36 5.32 -10.32
CA VAL A 165 2.61 6.16 -11.25
C VAL A 165 3.44 6.39 -12.49
N ARG A 166 2.84 6.22 -13.67
CA ARG A 166 3.49 6.46 -14.96
C ARG A 166 3.20 7.88 -15.43
N VAL A 167 4.26 8.65 -15.71
CA VAL A 167 4.10 9.98 -16.33
C VAL A 167 4.49 9.90 -17.79
N VAL A 168 3.55 10.34 -18.66
CA VAL A 168 3.68 10.28 -20.12
C VAL A 168 3.75 11.68 -20.68
N PRO A 169 4.90 12.11 -21.23
CA PRO A 169 4.98 13.34 -22.00
C PRO A 169 4.26 13.18 -23.36
N LEU A 170 3.41 14.15 -23.69
CA LEU A 170 2.74 14.26 -25.00
C LEU A 170 3.13 15.61 -25.61
N GLN A 171 3.54 15.55 -26.85
CA GLN A 171 3.85 16.74 -27.68
C GLN A 171 2.63 17.13 -28.48
#